data_f250cb6605fadc0f83ef658a71b06672
#
_entry.id   f250cb6605fadc0f83ef658a71b06672
#
_cell.length_a   1.000
_cell.length_b   1.000
_cell.length_c   1.000
_cell.angle_alpha   90.00
_cell.angle_beta   90.00
_cell.angle_gamma   90.00
#
_symmetry.space_group_name_H-M   'P 1'
#
loop_
_entity.id
_entity.type
_entity.pdbx_description
1 polymer ?
#
loop_
_entity_poly.entity_id
_entity_poly.type
_entity_poly.pdbx_seq_one_letter_code
_entity_poly.pdbx_strand_id
1 'polypeptide(L)'
;IEEYCKDKKIEKIYAEKYTGTKIECPQFSQLLKIIHPGDTIIFDSVSRMSRTAEEGYNLYMQLLHQGVDLMFIKEPHINTEYYKRMQNRKYEIAHTGKKSIDNLIQSVLDAITVFQDEETLEKIRIAFQQSEKEVTDLHQRISEGIKIVQRDNPFLPPAKQKQIGQVKGSRLTTKKSKAMKPLIKKMSKAFDGNMCDREIIDILAISRNTFYKYKNELFSELS
;
A
#
# COMPACT_ATOMS: atom_id res chain seq x y z
N ILE A 1 6.25 -1.73 -11.84
CA ILE A 1 5.13 -1.23 -12.67
C ILE A 1 5.67 -0.59 -13.96
N GLU A 2 6.54 0.41 -13.89
CA GLU A 2 7.09 1.11 -15.07
C GLU A 2 7.70 0.15 -16.10
N GLU A 3 8.45 -0.85 -15.65
CA GLU A 3 9.07 -1.83 -16.54
C GLU A 3 8.03 -2.76 -17.21
N TYR A 4 7.00 -3.17 -16.47
CA TYR A 4 5.89 -3.98 -16.98
C TYR A 4 5.02 -3.22 -17.99
N CYS A 5 4.96 -1.91 -17.86
CA CYS A 5 4.09 -1.05 -18.64
C CYS A 5 4.81 -0.33 -19.79
N LYS A 6 6.05 -0.71 -20.13
CA LYS A 6 6.84 -0.06 -21.21
C LYS A 6 6.08 0.04 -22.55
N ASP A 7 5.27 -0.98 -22.84
CA ASP A 7 4.50 -1.06 -24.09
C ASP A 7 3.04 -0.60 -23.93
N LYS A 8 2.65 -0.11 -22.75
CA LYS A 8 1.29 0.34 -22.45
C LYS A 8 1.26 1.84 -22.20
N LYS A 9 0.24 2.51 -22.71
CA LYS A 9 0.03 3.94 -22.44
C LYS A 9 -0.42 4.12 -20.98
N ILE A 10 0.50 4.55 -20.12
CA ILE A 10 0.20 4.91 -18.74
C ILE A 10 -0.19 6.38 -18.69
N GLU A 11 -1.36 6.68 -18.15
CA GLU A 11 -1.81 8.06 -17.98
C GLU A 11 -1.19 8.70 -16.74
N LYS A 12 -1.17 7.97 -15.61
CA LYS A 12 -0.66 8.50 -14.36
C LYS A 12 -0.17 7.40 -13.42
N ILE A 13 0.92 7.70 -12.71
CA ILE A 13 1.47 6.84 -11.66
C ILE A 13 1.19 7.47 -10.30
N TYR A 14 0.53 6.71 -9.42
CA TYR A 14 0.25 7.08 -8.04
C TYR A 14 1.26 6.39 -7.13
N ALA A 15 2.32 7.10 -6.76
CA ALA A 15 3.35 6.57 -5.88
C ALA A 15 3.08 6.99 -4.44
N GLU A 16 2.77 6.04 -3.59
CA GLU A 16 2.57 6.28 -2.16
C GLU A 16 3.80 5.86 -1.37
N LYS A 17 4.46 6.84 -0.74
CA LYS A 17 5.56 6.58 0.21
C LYS A 17 4.97 6.43 1.60
N TYR A 18 4.42 5.24 1.88
CA TYR A 18 3.75 5.00 3.14
C TYR A 18 4.57 4.12 4.05
N THR A 19 4.97 4.68 5.20
CA THR A 19 5.59 3.94 6.30
C THR A 19 4.65 3.97 7.48
N GLY A 20 4.07 2.84 7.84
CA GLY A 20 3.39 2.69 9.11
C GLY A 20 1.87 2.56 9.07
N THR A 21 1.28 2.68 10.22
CA THR A 21 -0.02 2.23 10.67
C THR A 21 -1.24 3.06 10.25
N LYS A 22 -1.12 4.07 9.40
CA LYS A 22 -2.28 4.89 9.00
C LYS A 22 -3.04 4.30 7.80
N ILE A 23 -4.35 4.26 7.93
CA ILE A 23 -5.30 3.65 7.00
C ILE A 23 -5.55 4.51 5.75
N GLU A 24 -5.25 5.81 5.83
CA GLU A 24 -5.54 6.75 4.74
C GLU A 24 -4.39 6.79 3.73
N CYS A 25 -4.64 6.26 2.54
CA CYS A 25 -3.79 6.39 1.36
C CYS A 25 -4.32 7.54 0.49
N PRO A 26 -3.85 8.79 0.67
CA PRO A 26 -4.43 9.96 0.01
C PRO A 26 -4.33 9.88 -1.51
N GLN A 27 -3.25 9.30 -2.07
CA GLN A 27 -3.08 9.11 -3.51
C GLN A 27 -4.07 8.09 -4.06
N PHE A 28 -4.25 6.97 -3.36
CA PHE A 28 -5.23 5.96 -3.74
C PHE A 28 -6.68 6.47 -3.62
N SER A 29 -6.98 7.23 -2.56
CA SER A 29 -8.28 7.87 -2.41
C SER A 29 -8.58 8.91 -3.51
N GLN A 30 -7.57 9.61 -4.00
CA GLN A 30 -7.70 10.50 -5.16
C GLN A 30 -7.96 9.71 -6.45
N LEU A 31 -7.25 8.61 -6.67
CA LEU A 31 -7.47 7.71 -7.81
C LEU A 31 -8.92 7.24 -7.85
N LEU A 32 -9.46 6.74 -6.73
CA LEU A 32 -10.83 6.24 -6.65
C LEU A 32 -11.91 7.30 -6.96
N LYS A 33 -11.59 8.59 -6.81
CA LYS A 33 -12.53 9.68 -7.13
C LYS A 33 -12.59 10.05 -8.61
N ILE A 34 -11.55 9.74 -9.36
CA ILE A 34 -11.41 10.15 -10.76
C ILE A 34 -11.52 9.00 -11.76
N ILE A 35 -11.60 7.78 -11.27
CA ILE A 35 -11.68 6.60 -12.12
C ILE A 35 -13.06 6.45 -12.74
N HIS A 36 -13.09 6.02 -14.00
CA HIS A 36 -14.31 5.82 -14.79
C HIS A 36 -14.44 4.38 -15.26
N PRO A 37 -15.65 3.93 -15.59
CA PRO A 37 -15.85 2.64 -16.25
C PRO A 37 -15.00 2.51 -17.52
N GLY A 38 -14.32 1.38 -17.67
CA GLY A 38 -13.40 1.13 -18.79
C GLY A 38 -11.95 1.45 -18.50
N ASP A 39 -11.64 2.14 -17.38
CA ASP A 39 -10.27 2.38 -16.94
C ASP A 39 -9.65 1.08 -16.38
N THR A 40 -8.31 1.00 -16.45
CA THR A 40 -7.56 -0.11 -15.87
C THR A 40 -6.63 0.39 -14.78
N ILE A 41 -6.74 -0.17 -13.56
CA ILE A 41 -5.79 0.06 -12.47
C ILE A 41 -4.79 -1.08 -12.43
N ILE A 42 -3.50 -0.75 -12.39
CA ILE A 42 -2.41 -1.72 -12.29
C ILE A 42 -1.77 -1.63 -10.91
N PHE A 43 -1.81 -2.73 -10.17
CA PHE A 43 -1.15 -2.90 -8.89
C PHE A 43 0.10 -3.78 -9.01
N ASP A 44 1.14 -3.51 -8.23
CA ASP A 44 2.28 -4.41 -8.10
C ASP A 44 1.87 -5.75 -7.48
N SER A 45 1.03 -5.67 -6.44
CA SER A 45 0.49 -6.83 -5.71
C SER A 45 -0.83 -6.50 -5.02
N VAL A 46 -1.56 -7.52 -4.62
CA VAL A 46 -2.81 -7.43 -3.85
C VAL A 46 -2.66 -6.59 -2.57
N SER A 47 -1.52 -6.72 -1.88
CA SER A 47 -1.22 -5.96 -0.66
C SER A 47 -1.14 -4.43 -0.86
N ARG A 48 -1.09 -3.96 -2.12
CA ARG A 48 -1.12 -2.52 -2.43
C ARG A 48 -2.53 -1.97 -2.50
N MET A 49 -3.50 -2.82 -2.74
CA MET A 49 -4.90 -2.43 -2.82
C MET A 49 -5.53 -2.30 -1.43
N SER A 50 -5.31 -3.29 -0.55
CA SER A 50 -5.81 -3.28 0.83
C SER A 50 -4.87 -4.04 1.76
N ARG A 51 -5.02 -3.79 3.06
CA ARG A 51 -4.29 -4.51 4.13
C ARG A 51 -5.09 -5.63 4.75
N THR A 52 -6.41 -5.53 4.71
CA THR A 52 -7.31 -6.56 5.19
C THR A 52 -7.93 -7.29 4.01
N ALA A 53 -8.13 -8.59 4.16
CA ALA A 53 -8.70 -9.44 3.11
C ALA A 53 -10.13 -9.01 2.77
N GLU A 54 -10.93 -8.70 3.78
CA GLU A 54 -12.33 -8.34 3.61
C GLU A 54 -12.51 -7.01 2.87
N GLU A 55 -11.81 -5.95 3.32
CA GLU A 55 -11.86 -4.64 2.64
C GLU A 55 -11.36 -4.74 1.20
N GLY A 56 -10.27 -5.50 0.98
CA GLY A 56 -9.69 -5.70 -0.34
C GLY A 56 -10.65 -6.42 -1.28
N TYR A 57 -11.26 -7.51 -0.84
CA TYR A 57 -12.26 -8.24 -1.61
C TYR A 57 -13.48 -7.36 -1.94
N ASN A 58 -14.02 -6.64 -0.95
CA ASN A 58 -15.17 -5.76 -1.15
C ASN A 58 -14.86 -4.63 -2.15
N LEU A 59 -13.69 -4.01 -2.04
CA LEU A 59 -13.24 -2.99 -2.98
C LEU A 59 -13.02 -3.54 -4.39
N TYR A 60 -12.44 -4.74 -4.50
CA TYR A 60 -12.28 -5.43 -5.78
C TYR A 60 -13.64 -5.62 -6.48
N MET A 61 -14.63 -6.15 -5.74
CA MET A 61 -15.97 -6.38 -6.27
C MET A 61 -16.67 -5.06 -6.63
N GLN A 62 -16.51 -4.03 -5.82
CA GLN A 62 -17.05 -2.70 -6.10
C GLN A 62 -16.51 -2.14 -7.42
N LEU A 63 -15.20 -2.17 -7.63
CA LEU A 63 -14.56 -1.67 -8.85
C LEU A 63 -14.92 -2.51 -10.07
N LEU A 64 -15.00 -3.83 -9.92
CA LEU A 64 -15.46 -4.73 -10.97
C LEU A 64 -16.90 -4.39 -11.42
N HIS A 65 -17.82 -4.18 -10.47
CA HIS A 65 -19.20 -3.77 -10.76
C HIS A 65 -19.29 -2.36 -11.38
N GLN A 66 -18.35 -1.48 -11.07
CA GLN A 66 -18.25 -0.17 -11.72
C GLN A 66 -17.66 -0.23 -13.12
N GLY A 67 -17.28 -1.42 -13.61
CA GLY A 67 -16.70 -1.60 -14.93
C GLY A 67 -15.24 -1.21 -15.04
N VAL A 68 -14.53 -1.11 -13.90
CA VAL A 68 -13.09 -0.83 -13.84
C VAL A 68 -12.31 -2.14 -13.92
N ASP A 69 -11.27 -2.16 -14.74
CA ASP A 69 -10.39 -3.32 -14.84
C ASP A 69 -9.25 -3.24 -13.83
N LEU A 70 -8.99 -4.37 -13.16
CA LEU A 70 -7.93 -4.51 -12.17
C LEU A 70 -6.88 -5.49 -12.68
N MET A 71 -5.62 -5.09 -12.58
CA MET A 71 -4.48 -5.91 -12.97
C MET A 71 -3.46 -5.96 -11.84
N PHE A 72 -3.08 -7.17 -11.45
CA PHE A 72 -2.07 -7.44 -10.42
C PHE A 72 -0.88 -8.14 -11.07
N ILE A 73 0.30 -7.52 -10.96
CA ILE A 73 1.50 -8.02 -11.64
C ILE A 73 1.97 -9.34 -11.03
N LYS A 74 1.94 -9.44 -9.68
CA LYS A 74 2.37 -10.64 -8.96
C LYS A 74 1.33 -11.75 -8.91
N GLU A 75 0.05 -11.38 -8.96
CA GLU A 75 -1.08 -12.30 -8.87
C GLU A 75 -1.97 -12.22 -10.13
N PRO A 76 -1.48 -12.57 -11.32
CA PRO A 76 -2.21 -12.38 -12.57
C PRO A 76 -3.49 -13.23 -12.68
N HIS A 77 -3.61 -14.28 -11.87
CA HIS A 77 -4.76 -15.19 -11.84
C HIS A 77 -6.03 -14.55 -11.26
N ILE A 78 -5.93 -13.39 -10.63
CA ILE A 78 -7.07 -12.61 -10.10
C ILE A 78 -7.34 -11.33 -10.89
N ASN A 79 -6.69 -11.13 -12.03
CA ASN A 79 -7.00 -10.00 -12.91
C ASN A 79 -8.44 -10.06 -13.38
N THR A 80 -9.10 -8.91 -13.49
CA THR A 80 -10.50 -8.84 -13.97
C THR A 80 -10.68 -9.39 -15.38
N GLU A 81 -9.67 -9.31 -16.22
CA GLU A 81 -9.67 -9.94 -17.53
C GLU A 81 -9.84 -11.47 -17.43
N TYR A 82 -9.16 -12.11 -16.48
CA TYR A 82 -9.32 -13.54 -16.24
C TYR A 82 -10.74 -13.87 -15.78
N TYR A 83 -11.28 -13.09 -14.84
CA TYR A 83 -12.66 -13.23 -14.38
C TYR A 83 -13.67 -13.08 -15.52
N LYS A 84 -13.59 -11.99 -16.30
CA LYS A 84 -14.46 -11.73 -17.46
C LYS A 84 -14.36 -12.85 -18.51
N ARG A 85 -13.16 -13.37 -18.75
CA ARG A 85 -12.97 -14.49 -19.70
C ARG A 85 -13.62 -15.79 -19.21
N MET A 86 -13.63 -16.04 -17.91
CA MET A 86 -14.32 -17.20 -17.34
C MET A 86 -15.84 -17.05 -17.45
N GLN A 87 -16.39 -15.89 -17.13
CA GLN A 87 -17.82 -15.62 -17.28
C GLN A 87 -18.31 -15.67 -18.73
N ASN A 88 -17.48 -15.25 -19.69
CA ASN A 88 -17.84 -15.24 -21.10
C ASN A 88 -17.64 -16.59 -21.81
N ARG A 89 -17.30 -17.67 -21.10
CA ARG A 89 -17.23 -19.00 -21.66
C ARG A 89 -18.64 -19.49 -21.99
N LYS A 90 -19.02 -19.35 -23.24
CA LYS A 90 -20.23 -19.98 -23.77
C LYS A 90 -19.88 -21.40 -24.24
N TYR A 91 -20.53 -22.37 -23.64
CA TYR A 91 -20.45 -23.76 -24.13
C TYR A 91 -21.46 -23.90 -25.27
N GLU A 92 -20.98 -24.08 -26.47
CA GLU A 92 -21.85 -24.41 -27.61
C GLU A 92 -22.31 -25.85 -27.47
N ILE A 93 -23.62 -26.05 -27.47
CA ILE A 93 -24.22 -27.38 -27.41
C ILE A 93 -24.39 -27.89 -28.84
N ALA A 94 -23.82 -29.05 -29.16
CA ALA A 94 -24.19 -29.79 -30.33
C ALA A 94 -25.63 -30.30 -30.15
N HIS A 95 -26.56 -29.81 -30.94
CA HIS A 95 -27.95 -30.27 -30.92
C HIS A 95 -28.04 -31.74 -31.25
N THR A 96 -28.56 -32.54 -30.33
CA THR A 96 -28.68 -34.00 -30.48
C THR A 96 -29.93 -34.40 -31.27
N GLY A 97 -30.80 -33.44 -31.57
CA GLY A 97 -32.09 -33.66 -32.19
C GLY A 97 -33.19 -34.17 -31.25
N LYS A 98 -32.86 -34.39 -29.95
CA LYS A 98 -33.82 -34.76 -28.91
C LYS A 98 -33.87 -33.64 -27.83
N LYS A 99 -34.96 -32.90 -27.81
CA LYS A 99 -35.16 -31.76 -26.93
C LYS A 99 -34.91 -32.04 -25.44
N SER A 100 -35.27 -33.24 -24.98
CA SER A 100 -35.05 -33.66 -23.57
C SER A 100 -33.56 -33.81 -23.22
N ILE A 101 -32.76 -34.29 -24.17
CA ILE A 101 -31.31 -34.46 -23.99
C ILE A 101 -30.65 -33.09 -24.07
N ASP A 102 -31.01 -32.24 -24.99
CA ASP A 102 -30.47 -30.91 -25.15
C ASP A 102 -30.76 -30.06 -23.90
N ASN A 103 -31.97 -30.16 -23.31
CA ASN A 103 -32.31 -29.50 -22.06
C ASN A 103 -31.47 -30.00 -20.86
N LEU A 104 -31.22 -31.31 -20.77
CA LEU A 104 -30.38 -31.87 -19.71
C LEU A 104 -28.94 -31.36 -19.85
N ILE A 105 -28.38 -31.39 -21.04
CA ILE A 105 -27.03 -30.88 -21.30
C ILE A 105 -26.95 -29.40 -20.92
N GLN A 106 -27.92 -28.56 -21.30
CA GLN A 106 -27.95 -27.15 -20.94
C GLN A 106 -27.97 -26.96 -19.42
N SER A 107 -28.81 -27.69 -18.69
CA SER A 107 -28.89 -27.60 -17.24
C SER A 107 -27.58 -27.97 -16.56
N VAL A 108 -26.85 -28.94 -17.07
CA VAL A 108 -25.53 -29.32 -16.56
C VAL A 108 -24.51 -28.24 -16.87
N LEU A 109 -24.51 -27.65 -18.04
CA LEU A 109 -23.59 -26.56 -18.42
C LEU A 109 -23.86 -25.31 -17.62
N ASP A 110 -25.11 -24.97 -17.36
CA ASP A 110 -25.48 -23.84 -16.49
C ASP A 110 -24.99 -24.07 -15.07
N ALA A 111 -25.14 -25.27 -14.52
CA ALA A 111 -24.60 -25.61 -13.20
C ALA A 111 -23.07 -25.52 -13.13
N ILE A 112 -22.37 -25.98 -14.16
CA ILE A 112 -20.91 -25.87 -14.29
C ILE A 112 -20.49 -24.39 -14.33
N THR A 113 -21.22 -23.55 -15.04
CA THR A 113 -20.93 -22.11 -15.13
C THR A 113 -21.04 -21.44 -13.76
N VAL A 114 -22.13 -21.71 -13.03
CA VAL A 114 -22.31 -21.17 -11.66
C VAL A 114 -21.19 -21.63 -10.74
N PHE A 115 -20.82 -22.91 -10.79
CA PHE A 115 -19.70 -23.44 -9.99
C PHE A 115 -18.36 -22.75 -10.31
N GLN A 116 -18.07 -22.52 -11.59
CA GLN A 116 -16.85 -21.84 -12.03
C GLN A 116 -16.80 -20.38 -11.59
N ASP A 117 -17.94 -19.69 -11.59
CA ASP A 117 -18.03 -18.30 -11.08
C ASP A 117 -17.75 -18.26 -9.57
N GLU A 118 -18.37 -19.16 -8.80
CA GLU A 118 -18.13 -19.28 -7.36
C GLU A 118 -16.66 -19.61 -7.05
N GLU A 119 -16.07 -20.56 -7.79
CA GLU A 119 -14.65 -20.92 -7.64
C GLU A 119 -13.72 -19.74 -7.95
N THR A 120 -14.06 -18.94 -8.95
CA THR A 120 -13.25 -17.77 -9.32
C THR A 120 -13.33 -16.68 -8.26
N LEU A 121 -14.50 -16.41 -7.71
CA LEU A 121 -14.68 -15.48 -6.60
C LEU A 121 -13.94 -15.95 -5.34
N GLU A 122 -13.95 -17.24 -5.05
CA GLU A 122 -13.22 -17.80 -3.91
C GLU A 122 -11.70 -17.68 -4.11
N LYS A 123 -11.18 -17.89 -5.32
CA LYS A 123 -9.76 -17.66 -5.63
C LYS A 123 -9.33 -16.21 -5.38
N ILE A 124 -10.19 -15.24 -5.74
CA ILE A 124 -9.94 -13.83 -5.45
C ILE A 124 -9.89 -13.60 -3.92
N ARG A 125 -10.85 -14.14 -3.18
CA ARG A 125 -10.90 -14.04 -1.71
C ARG A 125 -9.65 -14.63 -1.07
N ILE A 126 -9.25 -15.83 -1.49
CA ILE A 126 -8.04 -16.52 -0.99
C ILE A 126 -6.79 -15.68 -1.26
N ALA A 127 -6.65 -15.04 -2.42
CA ALA A 127 -5.52 -14.20 -2.72
C ALA A 127 -5.38 -13.02 -1.75
N PHE A 128 -6.48 -12.36 -1.37
CA PHE A 128 -6.48 -11.33 -0.35
C PHE A 128 -6.14 -11.87 1.05
N GLN A 129 -6.68 -13.03 1.43
CA GLN A 129 -6.37 -13.69 2.70
C GLN A 129 -4.89 -14.08 2.81
N GLN A 130 -4.31 -14.62 1.73
CA GLN A 130 -2.89 -14.95 1.68
C GLN A 130 -2.01 -13.71 1.82
N SER A 131 -2.36 -12.63 1.12
CA SER A 131 -1.64 -11.36 1.21
C SER A 131 -1.66 -10.76 2.63
N GLU A 132 -2.81 -10.78 3.30
CA GLU A 132 -2.93 -10.33 4.70
C GLU A 132 -2.09 -11.19 5.64
N LYS A 133 -2.14 -12.52 5.47
CA LYS A 133 -1.36 -13.46 6.25
C LYS A 133 0.14 -13.24 6.07
N GLU A 134 0.63 -13.04 4.86
CA GLU A 134 2.05 -12.76 4.59
C GLU A 134 2.55 -11.53 5.34
N VAL A 135 1.76 -10.44 5.36
CA VAL A 135 2.10 -9.21 6.10
C VAL A 135 2.14 -9.48 7.60
N THR A 136 1.17 -10.22 8.12
CA THR A 136 1.09 -10.59 9.55
C THR A 136 2.27 -11.46 9.96
N ASP A 137 2.57 -12.49 9.18
CA ASP A 137 3.70 -13.40 9.41
C ASP A 137 5.04 -12.65 9.37
N LEU A 138 5.19 -11.70 8.44
CA LEU A 138 6.39 -10.85 8.37
C LEU A 138 6.55 -10.00 9.64
N HIS A 139 5.49 -9.36 10.10
CA HIS A 139 5.51 -8.55 11.33
C HIS A 139 5.83 -9.43 12.55
N GLN A 140 5.26 -10.63 12.62
CA GLN A 140 5.56 -11.56 13.69
C GLN A 140 7.02 -11.97 13.70
N ARG A 141 7.60 -12.39 12.56
CA ARG A 141 9.02 -12.76 12.43
C ARG A 141 9.95 -11.60 12.82
N ILE A 142 9.62 -10.36 12.42
CA ILE A 142 10.40 -9.17 12.81
C ILE A 142 10.33 -8.99 14.34
N SER A 143 9.14 -9.09 14.93
CA SER A 143 8.95 -8.96 16.38
C SER A 143 9.71 -10.04 17.15
N GLU A 144 9.64 -11.29 16.71
CA GLU A 144 10.37 -12.41 17.30
C GLU A 144 11.90 -12.21 17.18
N GLY A 145 12.36 -11.78 16.01
CA GLY A 145 13.78 -11.45 15.79
C GLY A 145 14.29 -10.36 16.73
N ILE A 146 13.48 -9.30 16.96
CA ILE A 146 13.81 -8.24 17.92
C ILE A 146 13.87 -8.81 19.35
N LYS A 147 12.91 -9.63 19.76
CA LYS A 147 12.90 -10.25 21.10
C LYS A 147 14.13 -11.14 21.33
N ILE A 148 14.55 -11.92 20.32
CA ILE A 148 15.75 -12.74 20.40
C ILE A 148 16.98 -11.86 20.60
N VAL A 149 17.13 -10.81 19.81
CA VAL A 149 18.25 -9.86 19.96
C VAL A 149 18.22 -9.16 21.34
N GLN A 150 17.05 -8.77 21.83
CA GLN A 150 16.91 -8.18 23.17
C GLN A 150 17.34 -9.15 24.28
N ARG A 151 16.98 -10.44 24.15
CA ARG A 151 17.35 -11.48 25.11
C ARG A 151 18.86 -11.77 25.12
N ASP A 152 19.45 -11.86 23.91
CA ASP A 152 20.82 -12.35 23.75
C ASP A 152 21.89 -11.24 23.87
N ASN A 153 21.52 -9.98 23.55
CA ASN A 153 22.44 -8.84 23.60
C ASN A 153 23.18 -8.67 24.94
N PRO A 154 22.54 -8.81 26.14
CA PRO A 154 23.22 -8.63 27.41
C PRO A 154 24.37 -9.64 27.65
N PHE A 155 24.33 -10.79 26.98
CA PHE A 155 25.35 -11.86 27.11
C PHE A 155 26.47 -11.74 26.07
N LEU A 156 26.34 -10.80 25.11
CA LEU A 156 27.35 -10.61 24.06
C LEU A 156 28.35 -9.52 24.44
N PRO A 157 29.62 -9.65 23.99
CA PRO A 157 30.60 -8.57 24.10
C PRO A 157 30.08 -7.29 23.42
N PRO A 158 30.40 -6.07 23.93
CA PRO A 158 29.87 -4.81 23.40
C PRO A 158 30.06 -4.62 21.90
N ALA A 159 31.16 -5.12 21.33
CA ALA A 159 31.43 -5.07 19.88
C ALA A 159 30.50 -5.95 19.02
N LYS A 160 29.83 -6.94 19.63
CA LYS A 160 28.91 -7.87 18.93
C LYS A 160 27.44 -7.59 19.24
N GLN A 161 27.16 -6.68 20.17
CA GLN A 161 25.77 -6.30 20.48
C GLN A 161 25.13 -5.56 19.31
N LYS A 162 23.90 -5.97 18.95
CA LYS A 162 23.10 -5.33 17.91
C LYS A 162 22.28 -4.19 18.53
N GLN A 163 22.36 -3.02 17.93
CA GLN A 163 21.52 -1.90 18.35
C GLN A 163 20.07 -2.14 17.95
N ILE A 164 19.16 -2.02 18.92
CA ILE A 164 17.71 -2.11 18.71
C ILE A 164 17.13 -0.72 18.99
N GLY A 165 16.52 -0.13 17.97
CA GLY A 165 15.94 1.19 18.07
C GLY A 165 16.97 2.33 18.12
N GLN A 166 16.56 3.49 18.62
CA GLN A 166 17.40 4.67 18.72
C GLN A 166 18.33 4.58 19.94
N VAL A 167 19.59 4.96 19.77
CA VAL A 167 20.52 5.06 20.90
C VAL A 167 20.01 6.09 21.90
N LYS A 168 19.96 5.72 23.18
CA LYS A 168 19.56 6.65 24.26
C LYS A 168 20.47 7.89 24.26
N GLY A 169 19.88 9.08 24.17
CA GLY A 169 20.62 10.34 24.09
C GLY A 169 21.01 10.79 22.68
N SER A 170 20.87 9.94 21.64
CA SER A 170 21.10 10.38 20.28
C SER A 170 19.95 11.27 19.78
N ARG A 171 20.29 12.39 19.15
CA ARG A 171 19.29 13.29 18.55
C ARG A 171 18.93 12.81 17.16
N LEU A 172 17.64 12.64 16.91
CA LEU A 172 17.13 12.23 15.60
C LEU A 172 17.18 13.41 14.64
N THR A 173 18.08 13.34 13.66
CA THR A 173 18.16 14.37 12.61
C THR A 173 17.20 13.99 11.48
N THR A 174 16.00 14.57 11.51
CA THR A 174 15.01 14.34 10.44
C THR A 174 15.34 15.17 9.19
N LYS A 175 14.82 14.75 8.01
CA LYS A 175 14.93 15.55 6.77
C LYS A 175 14.38 16.96 6.97
N LYS A 176 13.28 17.12 7.71
CA LYS A 176 12.67 18.41 8.05
C LYS A 176 13.60 19.25 8.94
N SER A 177 14.24 18.64 9.93
CA SER A 177 15.22 19.34 10.79
C SER A 177 16.42 19.84 9.97
N LYS A 178 16.98 19.00 9.08
CA LYS A 178 18.09 19.40 8.19
C LYS A 178 17.74 20.57 7.28
N ALA A 179 16.51 20.63 6.78
CA ALA A 179 16.05 21.70 5.91
C ALA A 179 15.71 22.99 6.68
N MET A 180 15.07 22.88 7.85
CA MET A 180 14.55 24.03 8.58
C MET A 180 15.59 24.74 9.48
N LYS A 181 16.51 24.00 10.11
CA LYS A 181 17.53 24.59 10.97
C LYS A 181 18.40 25.68 10.30
N PRO A 182 18.95 25.47 9.08
CA PRO A 182 19.70 26.52 8.41
C PRO A 182 18.87 27.77 8.12
N LEU A 183 17.58 27.59 7.78
CA LEU A 183 16.67 28.71 7.51
C LEU A 183 16.38 29.49 8.80
N ILE A 184 16.08 28.81 9.91
CA ILE A 184 15.88 29.43 11.22
C ILE A 184 17.12 30.20 11.63
N LYS A 185 18.32 29.61 11.46
CA LYS A 185 19.60 30.29 11.79
C LYS A 185 19.80 31.55 10.98
N LYS A 186 19.46 31.55 9.68
CA LYS A 186 19.60 32.70 8.78
C LYS A 186 18.59 33.81 9.05
N MET A 187 17.37 33.46 9.49
CA MET A 187 16.26 34.44 9.59
C MET A 187 16.08 35.03 11.00
N SER A 188 16.40 34.26 12.03
CA SER A 188 16.08 34.63 13.42
C SER A 188 17.00 35.65 14.00
N LYS A 189 16.44 36.70 14.66
CA LYS A 189 17.15 37.68 15.44
C LYS A 189 18.07 37.09 16.54
N ALA A 190 17.79 35.88 16.96
CA ALA A 190 18.62 35.16 17.94
C ALA A 190 19.96 34.65 17.35
N PHE A 191 20.14 34.71 16.03
CA PHE A 191 21.32 34.29 15.27
C PHE A 191 21.71 35.34 14.21
N ASP A 192 21.61 36.61 14.57
CA ASP A 192 21.95 37.78 13.72
C ASP A 192 21.04 37.95 12.45
N GLY A 193 19.91 37.34 12.44
CA GLY A 193 18.87 37.55 11.39
C GLY A 193 17.97 38.75 11.71
N ASN A 194 17.03 39.06 10.85
CA ASN A 194 16.17 40.25 10.93
C ASN A 194 14.73 39.97 11.37
N MET A 195 14.31 38.69 11.49
CA MET A 195 12.92 38.30 11.72
C MET A 195 12.65 37.87 13.17
N CYS A 196 11.42 38.16 13.63
CA CYS A 196 10.99 37.65 14.93
C CYS A 196 10.52 36.18 14.82
N ASP A 197 10.48 35.49 15.97
CA ASP A 197 10.13 34.07 16.04
C ASP A 197 8.75 33.76 15.42
N ARG A 198 7.78 34.65 15.57
CA ARG A 198 6.43 34.50 15.08
C ARG A 198 6.38 34.51 13.54
N GLU A 199 7.06 35.49 12.94
CA GLU A 199 7.17 35.59 11.48
C GLU A 199 7.83 34.36 10.87
N ILE A 200 8.88 33.84 11.50
CA ILE A 200 9.58 32.64 10.99
C ILE A 200 8.67 31.39 11.09
N ILE A 201 7.91 31.25 12.16
CA ILE A 201 6.96 30.16 12.36
C ILE A 201 5.92 30.15 11.21
N ASP A 202 5.38 31.35 10.88
CA ASP A 202 4.37 31.51 9.84
C ASP A 202 4.95 31.26 8.43
N ILE A 203 6.14 31.80 8.14
CA ILE A 203 6.82 31.63 6.84
C ILE A 203 7.22 30.16 6.61
N LEU A 204 7.77 29.49 7.61
CA LEU A 204 8.21 28.10 7.49
C LEU A 204 7.08 27.07 7.67
N ALA A 205 5.87 27.53 7.98
CA ALA A 205 4.70 26.71 8.26
C ALA A 205 5.00 25.52 9.21
N ILE A 206 5.70 25.81 10.32
CA ILE A 206 6.05 24.84 11.35
C ILE A 206 5.34 25.16 12.65
N SER A 207 5.06 24.12 13.45
CA SER A 207 4.45 24.34 14.77
C SER A 207 5.42 25.09 15.70
N ARG A 208 4.87 25.91 16.62
CA ARG A 208 5.62 26.63 17.65
C ARG A 208 6.57 25.71 18.43
N ASN A 209 6.10 24.53 18.83
CA ASN A 209 6.91 23.57 19.57
C ASN A 209 8.09 23.05 18.73
N THR A 210 7.89 22.80 17.43
CA THR A 210 8.95 22.38 16.52
C THR A 210 9.98 23.47 16.30
N PHE A 211 9.55 24.74 16.19
CA PHE A 211 10.41 25.89 16.03
C PHE A 211 11.34 26.05 17.25
N TYR A 212 10.79 26.10 18.47
CA TYR A 212 11.59 26.25 19.68
C TYR A 212 12.49 25.04 19.94
N LYS A 213 12.05 23.83 19.59
CA LYS A 213 12.92 22.66 19.63
C LYS A 213 14.16 22.86 18.75
N TYR A 214 13.97 23.26 17.48
CA TYR A 214 15.10 23.48 16.58
C TYR A 214 15.98 24.67 16.99
N LYS A 215 15.37 25.72 17.48
CA LYS A 215 16.11 26.91 18.02
C LYS A 215 17.00 26.51 19.20
N ASN A 216 16.49 25.75 20.16
CA ASN A 216 17.27 25.27 21.30
C ASN A 216 18.37 24.28 20.87
N GLU A 217 18.10 23.43 19.89
CA GLU A 217 19.11 22.55 19.32
C GLU A 217 20.24 23.33 18.65
N LEU A 218 19.94 24.43 17.93
CA LEU A 218 20.95 25.33 17.34
C LEU A 218 21.79 26.03 18.38
N PHE A 219 21.20 26.51 19.48
CA PHE A 219 21.96 27.07 20.59
C PHE A 219 22.93 26.05 21.18
N SER A 220 22.49 24.81 21.38
CA SER A 220 23.36 23.76 21.93
C SER A 220 24.42 23.24 20.92
N GLU A 221 24.32 23.54 19.63
CA GLU A 221 25.33 23.26 18.61
C GLU A 221 26.37 24.37 18.49
N LEU A 222 26.08 25.57 19.03
CA LEU A 222 26.96 26.74 19.01
C LEU A 222 27.69 26.97 20.34
N SER A 223 27.24 26.32 21.41
CA SER A 223 27.90 26.28 22.72
C SER A 223 28.89 25.13 22.79
#